data_533fc30f8d8eea25f42d0609eed07d51
#
_entry.id   533fc30f8d8eea25f42d0609eed07d51
#
_cell.length_a   1.000
_cell.length_b   1.000
_cell.length_c   1.000
_cell.angle_alpha   90.00
_cell.angle_beta   90.00
_cell.angle_gamma   90.00
#
_symmetry.space_group_name_H-M   'P 1'
#
loop_
_entity.id
_entity.type
_entity.pdbx_description
1 polymer ?
#
loop_
_entity_poly.entity_id
_entity_poly.type
_entity_poly.pdbx_seq_one_letter_code
_entity_poly.pdbx_strand_id
1 'polypeptide(L)'
;MNAALRRDADVILRSSLNAVLPDEAVRRALRDLRPGKGRVLLVAAGKAAWQMAHAAVETLGRVDGGVVVTKYGHVKGEIPGVACYEAGHPVPDANGFAATQKALALVHGLTAGDIVLFLLSGGGSALFEQPLVPGAELQEITSQLLASGADIVEMNTIRKRLSGVKGGRFAQRCAPAQVFSIVLSDILGDPLDMIASGPAVPDTSTCAQALAVAEKYHLALSAQARALLAQETPKTLDNVTTRITGSVRELCCAAASACRNLGYEPVLLTDQLCCEAREAGSFLGSIVRTQAGQGKKLAYIAGGETIVHLTGKGLGGRNQELALAAAPAIAGLNAAVFSVGSDGTDGPTDAAGGYVDGDTLAALEAGGWSGYVALQNNDSYHALKAVDGLIITGATGTNVNDVAVALIGEKHRL
;
A
#
# COMPACT_ATOMS: atom_id res chain seq x y z
N MET A 1 5.44 -4.52 31.60
CA MET A 1 4.74 -3.80 30.49
C MET A 1 3.71 -2.85 31.04
N ASN A 2 3.68 -1.61 30.57
CA ASN A 2 2.74 -0.57 31.00
C ASN A 2 1.35 -0.82 30.36
N ALA A 3 0.40 -1.33 31.17
CA ALA A 3 -0.93 -1.71 30.69
C ALA A 3 -1.78 -0.52 30.17
N ALA A 4 -1.53 0.71 30.61
CA ALA A 4 -2.25 1.88 30.13
C ALA A 4 -1.77 2.27 28.73
N LEU A 5 -0.45 2.38 28.53
CA LEU A 5 0.14 2.69 27.22
C LEU A 5 -0.14 1.57 26.20
N ARG A 6 -0.17 0.30 26.64
CA ARG A 6 -0.53 -0.81 25.74
C ARG A 6 -1.99 -0.70 25.26
N ARG A 7 -2.94 -0.40 26.15
CA ARG A 7 -4.35 -0.17 25.73
C ARG A 7 -4.48 1.01 24.78
N ASP A 8 -3.77 2.12 25.05
CA ASP A 8 -3.79 3.28 24.14
C ASP A 8 -3.21 2.90 22.76
N ALA A 9 -2.08 2.16 22.73
CA ALA A 9 -1.50 1.65 21.49
C ALA A 9 -2.47 0.75 20.72
N ASP A 10 -3.17 -0.19 21.39
CA ASP A 10 -4.15 -1.07 20.76
C ASP A 10 -5.35 -0.30 20.16
N VAL A 11 -5.81 0.76 20.83
CA VAL A 11 -6.87 1.64 20.30
C VAL A 11 -6.41 2.39 19.07
N ILE A 12 -5.20 2.98 19.11
CA ILE A 12 -4.62 3.72 17.98
C ILE A 12 -4.45 2.78 16.79
N LEU A 13 -3.88 1.60 17.01
CA LEU A 13 -3.65 0.60 16.00
C LEU A 13 -4.95 0.17 15.30
N ARG A 14 -5.96 -0.22 16.07
CA ARG A 14 -7.26 -0.64 15.52
C ARG A 14 -7.93 0.48 14.72
N SER A 15 -7.92 1.71 15.25
CA SER A 15 -8.50 2.88 14.56
C SER A 15 -7.76 3.16 13.25
N SER A 16 -6.44 3.08 13.24
CA SER A 16 -5.61 3.34 12.07
C SER A 16 -5.84 2.31 10.98
N LEU A 17 -5.81 1.03 11.31
CA LEU A 17 -6.03 -0.06 10.37
C LEU A 17 -7.45 -0.02 9.79
N ASN A 18 -8.47 0.17 10.62
CA ASN A 18 -9.86 0.26 10.17
C ASN A 18 -10.07 1.39 9.15
N ALA A 19 -9.38 2.53 9.33
CA ALA A 19 -9.54 3.67 8.43
C ALA A 19 -9.03 3.41 7.00
N VAL A 20 -8.12 2.45 6.83
CA VAL A 20 -7.51 2.11 5.54
C VAL A 20 -7.96 0.75 4.99
N LEU A 21 -8.93 0.10 5.64
CA LEU A 21 -9.55 -1.10 5.07
C LEU A 21 -10.22 -0.75 3.74
N PRO A 22 -10.14 -1.64 2.75
CA PRO A 22 -10.68 -1.39 1.42
C PRO A 22 -12.15 -0.97 1.42
N ASP A 23 -12.96 -1.58 2.27
CA ASP A 23 -14.40 -1.32 2.40
C ASP A 23 -14.66 0.13 2.86
N GLU A 24 -14.00 0.54 3.95
CA GLU A 24 -14.18 1.87 4.53
C GLU A 24 -13.61 2.95 3.61
N ALA A 25 -12.50 2.66 2.94
CA ALA A 25 -11.90 3.53 1.95
C ALA A 25 -12.87 3.82 0.79
N VAL A 26 -13.50 2.77 0.25
CA VAL A 26 -14.50 2.88 -0.84
C VAL A 26 -15.76 3.60 -0.36
N ARG A 27 -16.35 3.20 0.79
CA ARG A 27 -17.55 3.87 1.34
C ARG A 27 -17.32 5.36 1.55
N ARG A 28 -16.13 5.75 2.03
CA ARG A 28 -15.76 7.15 2.23
C ARG A 28 -15.67 7.92 0.91
N ALA A 29 -15.03 7.35 -0.11
CA ALA A 29 -14.89 7.97 -1.42
C ALA A 29 -16.24 8.15 -2.13
N LEU A 30 -17.13 7.18 -2.01
CA LEU A 30 -18.43 7.20 -2.68
C LEU A 30 -19.39 8.26 -2.11
N ARG A 31 -19.12 8.84 -0.92
CA ARG A 31 -19.92 9.98 -0.41
C ARG A 31 -19.89 11.19 -1.34
N ASP A 32 -18.82 11.34 -2.12
CA ASP A 32 -18.65 12.44 -3.07
C ASP A 32 -19.20 12.12 -4.46
N LEU A 33 -19.50 10.85 -4.74
CA LEU A 33 -20.05 10.44 -6.02
C LEU A 33 -21.54 10.82 -6.12
N ARG A 34 -21.92 11.48 -7.19
CA ARG A 34 -23.29 11.83 -7.51
C ARG A 34 -23.66 11.25 -8.88
N PRO A 35 -24.14 9.99 -8.92
CA PRO A 35 -24.59 9.40 -10.17
C PRO A 35 -25.72 10.20 -10.79
N GLY A 36 -25.61 10.48 -12.10
CA GLY A 36 -26.68 11.05 -12.90
C GLY A 36 -27.74 10.01 -13.31
N LYS A 37 -28.39 10.25 -14.44
CA LYS A 37 -29.37 9.30 -15.02
C LYS A 37 -28.73 8.21 -15.91
N GLY A 38 -27.44 8.31 -16.18
CA GLY A 38 -26.68 7.32 -16.98
C GLY A 38 -26.37 6.05 -16.22
N ARG A 39 -25.71 5.13 -16.91
CA ARG A 39 -25.26 3.86 -16.32
C ARG A 39 -24.09 4.08 -15.36
N VAL A 40 -24.02 3.27 -14.32
CA VAL A 40 -22.87 3.15 -13.45
C VAL A 40 -22.21 1.80 -13.71
N LEU A 41 -21.05 1.79 -14.33
CA LEU A 41 -20.27 0.60 -14.62
C LEU A 41 -19.09 0.51 -13.66
N LEU A 42 -18.77 -0.70 -13.22
CA LEU A 42 -17.70 -0.94 -12.27
C LEU A 42 -16.57 -1.73 -12.92
N VAL A 43 -15.34 -1.22 -12.82
CA VAL A 43 -14.13 -1.98 -13.16
C VAL A 43 -13.19 -1.93 -11.95
N ALA A 44 -12.80 -3.08 -11.43
CA ALA A 44 -11.89 -3.17 -10.30
C ALA A 44 -10.68 -4.05 -10.62
N ALA A 45 -9.48 -3.60 -10.24
CA ALA A 45 -8.25 -4.34 -10.49
C ALA A 45 -7.27 -4.25 -9.30
N GLY A 46 -6.66 -5.37 -8.94
CA GLY A 46 -5.68 -5.47 -7.87
C GLY A 46 -6.03 -6.52 -6.81
N LYS A 47 -5.16 -6.67 -5.81
CA LYS A 47 -5.33 -7.70 -4.77
C LYS A 47 -6.59 -7.50 -3.91
N ALA A 48 -6.98 -6.24 -3.66
CA ALA A 48 -8.19 -5.90 -2.90
C ALA A 48 -9.41 -5.60 -3.80
N ALA A 49 -9.31 -5.84 -5.11
CA ALA A 49 -10.34 -5.45 -6.09
C ALA A 49 -11.71 -6.06 -5.79
N TRP A 50 -11.76 -7.33 -5.36
CA TRP A 50 -13.03 -7.97 -4.99
C TRP A 50 -13.70 -7.26 -3.81
N GLN A 51 -12.94 -7.01 -2.76
CA GLN A 51 -13.43 -6.37 -1.53
C GLN A 51 -13.90 -4.92 -1.79
N MET A 52 -13.11 -4.16 -2.58
CA MET A 52 -13.49 -2.81 -2.99
C MET A 52 -14.78 -2.80 -3.82
N ALA A 53 -14.92 -3.75 -4.77
CA ALA A 53 -16.10 -3.88 -5.61
C ALA A 53 -17.34 -4.27 -4.80
N HIS A 54 -17.21 -5.22 -3.87
CA HIS A 54 -18.27 -5.62 -2.96
C HIS A 54 -18.79 -4.43 -2.15
N ALA A 55 -17.89 -3.69 -1.51
CA ALA A 55 -18.24 -2.50 -0.73
C ALA A 55 -18.89 -1.40 -1.59
N ALA A 56 -18.45 -1.24 -2.85
CA ALA A 56 -19.02 -0.28 -3.77
C ALA A 56 -20.46 -0.65 -4.13
N VAL A 57 -20.74 -1.91 -4.46
CA VAL A 57 -22.10 -2.38 -4.81
C VAL A 57 -23.01 -2.30 -3.60
N GLU A 58 -22.55 -2.68 -2.41
CA GLU A 58 -23.34 -2.52 -1.15
C GLU A 58 -23.71 -1.04 -0.91
N THR A 59 -22.76 -0.12 -1.14
CA THR A 59 -22.96 1.32 -0.88
C THR A 59 -23.89 1.97 -1.90
N LEU A 60 -23.78 1.61 -3.18
CA LEU A 60 -24.57 2.16 -4.29
C LEU A 60 -25.93 1.47 -4.45
N GLY A 61 -26.10 0.29 -3.86
CA GLY A 61 -27.27 -0.58 -4.01
C GLY A 61 -27.29 -1.37 -5.31
N ARG A 62 -26.75 -0.85 -6.40
CA ARG A 62 -26.61 -1.55 -7.68
C ARG A 62 -25.58 -0.90 -8.58
N VAL A 63 -25.08 -1.68 -9.55
CA VAL A 63 -24.35 -1.21 -10.73
C VAL A 63 -25.01 -1.81 -11.98
N ASP A 64 -24.85 -1.16 -13.13
CA ASP A 64 -25.45 -1.62 -14.40
C ASP A 64 -24.59 -2.68 -15.11
N GLY A 65 -23.42 -2.96 -14.57
CA GLY A 65 -22.50 -4.00 -14.97
C GLY A 65 -21.14 -3.80 -14.33
N GLY A 66 -20.39 -4.89 -14.17
CA GLY A 66 -19.07 -4.78 -13.57
C GLY A 66 -18.13 -5.92 -13.92
N VAL A 67 -16.82 -5.62 -13.83
CA VAL A 67 -15.72 -6.59 -13.97
C VAL A 67 -14.71 -6.36 -12.87
N VAL A 68 -14.38 -7.44 -12.15
CA VAL A 68 -13.30 -7.51 -11.15
C VAL A 68 -12.20 -8.40 -11.68
N VAL A 69 -10.96 -7.95 -11.59
CA VAL A 69 -9.75 -8.76 -11.87
C VAL A 69 -8.86 -8.76 -10.63
N THR A 70 -8.75 -9.90 -9.98
CA THR A 70 -7.97 -10.04 -8.75
C THR A 70 -7.02 -11.24 -8.80
N LYS A 71 -6.17 -11.39 -7.79
CA LYS A 71 -5.24 -12.50 -7.67
C LYS A 71 -6.00 -13.79 -7.36
N TYR A 72 -5.46 -14.94 -7.80
CA TYR A 72 -5.98 -16.27 -7.46
C TYR A 72 -6.22 -16.44 -5.95
N GLY A 73 -7.39 -16.97 -5.59
CA GLY A 73 -7.83 -17.18 -4.22
C GLY A 73 -8.34 -15.91 -3.51
N HIS A 74 -8.54 -14.79 -4.22
CA HIS A 74 -9.01 -13.54 -3.63
C HIS A 74 -10.49 -13.23 -3.90
N VAL A 75 -11.17 -13.98 -4.75
CA VAL A 75 -12.63 -13.93 -4.90
C VAL A 75 -13.26 -14.64 -3.71
N LYS A 76 -14.09 -13.92 -2.93
CA LYS A 76 -14.73 -14.45 -1.71
C LYS A 76 -16.21 -14.80 -1.89
N GLY A 77 -16.75 -14.62 -3.10
CA GLY A 77 -18.15 -14.90 -3.41
C GLY A 77 -18.66 -14.10 -4.62
N GLU A 78 -19.94 -14.21 -4.88
CA GLU A 78 -20.61 -13.47 -5.95
C GLU A 78 -20.87 -12.02 -5.53
N ILE A 79 -20.76 -11.09 -6.49
CA ILE A 79 -21.17 -9.69 -6.34
C ILE A 79 -22.29 -9.44 -7.36
N PRO A 80 -23.48 -9.02 -6.93
CA PRO A 80 -24.61 -8.80 -7.86
C PRO A 80 -24.26 -7.84 -9.00
N GLY A 81 -24.46 -8.29 -10.24
CA GLY A 81 -24.19 -7.49 -11.44
C GLY A 81 -22.70 -7.36 -11.82
N VAL A 82 -21.79 -8.09 -11.16
CA VAL A 82 -20.35 -7.99 -11.38
C VAL A 82 -19.74 -9.35 -11.67
N ALA A 83 -19.03 -9.49 -12.78
CA ALA A 83 -18.27 -10.67 -13.12
C ALA A 83 -16.87 -10.62 -12.48
N CYS A 84 -16.53 -11.62 -11.67
CA CYS A 84 -15.25 -11.69 -10.97
C CYS A 84 -14.32 -12.70 -11.67
N TYR A 85 -13.08 -12.27 -11.92
CA TYR A 85 -12.02 -13.07 -12.54
C TYR A 85 -10.78 -13.09 -11.67
N GLU A 86 -10.12 -14.23 -11.64
CA GLU A 86 -8.84 -14.42 -10.96
C GLU A 86 -7.71 -14.61 -11.97
N ALA A 87 -6.54 -14.05 -11.66
CA ALA A 87 -5.39 -14.00 -12.55
C ALA A 87 -4.05 -14.06 -11.82
N GLY A 88 -2.97 -14.23 -12.58
CA GLY A 88 -1.60 -14.32 -12.08
C GLY A 88 -1.06 -13.01 -11.54
N HIS A 89 -0.37 -13.11 -10.41
CA HIS A 89 0.39 -12.03 -9.78
C HIS A 89 1.59 -12.64 -9.02
N PRO A 90 2.82 -12.12 -9.11
CA PRO A 90 3.22 -10.85 -9.76
C PRO A 90 3.42 -10.92 -11.29
N VAL A 91 3.41 -12.10 -11.88
CA VAL A 91 3.55 -12.28 -13.33
C VAL A 91 2.17 -12.32 -13.98
N PRO A 92 1.89 -11.43 -14.96
CA PRO A 92 0.62 -11.43 -15.68
C PRO A 92 0.46 -12.72 -16.51
N ASP A 93 -0.78 -13.19 -16.64
CA ASP A 93 -1.11 -14.41 -17.37
C ASP A 93 -2.28 -14.22 -18.36
N ALA A 94 -2.60 -15.27 -19.12
CA ALA A 94 -3.66 -15.27 -20.10
C ALA A 94 -5.05 -14.98 -19.50
N ASN A 95 -5.30 -15.40 -18.24
CA ASN A 95 -6.56 -15.14 -17.56
C ASN A 95 -6.72 -13.64 -17.27
N GLY A 96 -5.65 -12.96 -16.83
CA GLY A 96 -5.62 -11.51 -16.64
C GLY A 96 -5.85 -10.74 -17.93
N PHE A 97 -5.22 -11.18 -19.03
CA PHE A 97 -5.43 -10.57 -20.35
C PHE A 97 -6.88 -10.71 -20.82
N ALA A 98 -7.46 -11.90 -20.67
CA ALA A 98 -8.85 -12.16 -21.05
C ALA A 98 -9.84 -11.36 -20.18
N ALA A 99 -9.61 -11.27 -18.86
CA ALA A 99 -10.42 -10.49 -17.94
C ALA A 99 -10.35 -8.99 -18.25
N THR A 100 -9.16 -8.47 -18.58
CA THR A 100 -8.98 -7.08 -19.00
C THR A 100 -9.71 -6.78 -20.30
N GLN A 101 -9.74 -7.71 -21.25
CA GLN A 101 -10.55 -7.57 -22.47
C GLN A 101 -12.05 -7.49 -22.16
N LYS A 102 -12.56 -8.26 -21.17
CA LYS A 102 -13.96 -8.14 -20.71
C LYS A 102 -14.25 -6.76 -20.13
N ALA A 103 -13.31 -6.22 -19.32
CA ALA A 103 -13.44 -4.85 -18.80
C ALA A 103 -13.47 -3.81 -19.93
N LEU A 104 -12.62 -3.96 -20.94
CA LEU A 104 -12.61 -3.07 -22.12
C LEU A 104 -13.90 -3.20 -22.96
N ALA A 105 -14.44 -4.39 -23.10
CA ALA A 105 -15.73 -4.59 -23.77
C ALA A 105 -16.89 -3.93 -23.01
N LEU A 106 -16.86 -4.00 -21.66
CA LEU A 106 -17.86 -3.36 -20.80
C LEU A 106 -17.90 -1.85 -20.96
N VAL A 107 -16.76 -1.21 -21.15
CA VAL A 107 -16.64 0.26 -21.29
C VAL A 107 -16.70 0.73 -22.75
N HIS A 108 -17.09 -0.13 -23.68
CA HIS A 108 -17.25 0.25 -25.07
C HIS A 108 -18.61 0.95 -25.32
N GLY A 109 -18.59 2.02 -26.10
CA GLY A 109 -19.83 2.72 -26.53
C GLY A 109 -20.53 3.47 -25.38
N LEU A 110 -19.77 4.02 -24.44
CA LEU A 110 -20.29 4.84 -23.35
C LEU A 110 -20.73 6.23 -23.83
N THR A 111 -21.62 6.85 -23.06
CA THR A 111 -22.10 8.21 -23.28
C THR A 111 -21.59 9.16 -22.19
N ALA A 112 -21.70 10.46 -22.41
CA ALA A 112 -21.30 11.47 -21.41
C ALA A 112 -22.13 11.44 -20.11
N GLY A 113 -23.29 10.77 -20.12
CA GLY A 113 -24.10 10.57 -18.92
C GLY A 113 -23.67 9.35 -18.08
N ASP A 114 -22.85 8.46 -18.64
CA ASP A 114 -22.39 7.25 -17.96
C ASP A 114 -21.21 7.55 -17.03
N ILE A 115 -21.05 6.74 -15.99
CA ILE A 115 -19.94 6.79 -15.04
C ILE A 115 -19.26 5.43 -15.01
N VAL A 116 -17.93 5.43 -15.11
CA VAL A 116 -17.10 4.26 -14.83
C VAL A 116 -16.49 4.42 -13.45
N LEU A 117 -16.92 3.61 -12.49
CA LEU A 117 -16.30 3.49 -11.20
C LEU A 117 -15.07 2.58 -11.35
N PHE A 118 -13.88 3.16 -11.29
CA PHE A 118 -12.62 2.44 -11.44
C PHE A 118 -11.93 2.27 -10.08
N LEU A 119 -11.88 1.03 -9.58
CA LEU A 119 -11.33 0.69 -8.28
C LEU A 119 -9.96 0.02 -8.45
N LEU A 120 -8.93 0.62 -7.88
CA LEU A 120 -7.56 0.20 -8.10
C LEU A 120 -6.84 -0.04 -6.78
N SER A 121 -6.13 -1.17 -6.66
CA SER A 121 -5.30 -1.50 -5.50
C SER A 121 -3.98 -2.12 -5.93
N GLY A 122 -3.07 -2.36 -4.99
CA GLY A 122 -1.77 -2.98 -5.23
C GLY A 122 -1.86 -4.25 -6.07
N GLY A 123 -0.84 -4.47 -6.92
CA GLY A 123 -0.80 -5.58 -7.87
C GLY A 123 -1.51 -5.35 -9.19
N GLY A 124 -2.20 -4.21 -9.38
CA GLY A 124 -2.90 -3.86 -10.62
C GLY A 124 -2.03 -3.86 -11.87
N SER A 125 -0.73 -3.64 -11.76
CA SER A 125 0.19 -3.67 -12.90
C SER A 125 0.24 -5.03 -13.62
N ALA A 126 0.09 -6.13 -12.89
CA ALA A 126 0.02 -7.48 -13.46
C ALA A 126 -1.43 -7.89 -13.77
N LEU A 127 -2.35 -7.56 -12.88
CA LEU A 127 -3.74 -8.03 -12.94
C LEU A 127 -4.59 -7.27 -13.98
N PHE A 128 -4.21 -6.04 -14.35
CA PHE A 128 -4.92 -5.23 -15.34
C PHE A 128 -4.00 -4.90 -16.52
N GLU A 129 -3.88 -5.85 -17.43
CA GLU A 129 -2.98 -5.76 -18.59
C GLU A 129 -3.68 -6.21 -19.88
N GLN A 130 -3.52 -5.42 -20.93
CA GLN A 130 -3.82 -5.79 -22.31
C GLN A 130 -2.55 -5.59 -23.13
N PRO A 131 -1.77 -6.64 -23.39
CA PRO A 131 -0.55 -6.49 -24.17
C PRO A 131 -0.86 -6.12 -25.61
N LEU A 132 -0.12 -5.16 -26.16
CA LEU A 132 -0.16 -4.75 -27.57
C LEU A 132 0.86 -5.50 -28.43
N VAL A 133 1.67 -6.33 -27.80
CA VAL A 133 2.59 -7.33 -28.40
C VAL A 133 2.21 -8.72 -27.91
N PRO A 134 2.74 -9.80 -28.46
CA PRO A 134 2.53 -11.14 -27.89
C PRO A 134 2.89 -11.17 -26.40
N GLY A 135 2.07 -11.82 -25.56
CA GLY A 135 2.28 -11.85 -24.12
C GLY A 135 3.66 -12.37 -23.70
N ALA A 136 4.18 -13.38 -24.42
CA ALA A 136 5.53 -13.89 -24.22
C ALA A 136 6.61 -12.83 -24.48
N GLU A 137 6.45 -11.99 -25.47
CA GLU A 137 7.39 -10.88 -25.76
C GLU A 137 7.33 -9.82 -24.67
N LEU A 138 6.12 -9.47 -24.16
CA LEU A 138 6.00 -8.53 -23.03
C LEU A 138 6.71 -9.05 -21.78
N GLN A 139 6.59 -10.36 -21.49
CA GLN A 139 7.28 -11.01 -20.36
C GLN A 139 8.79 -10.98 -20.56
N GLU A 140 9.26 -11.30 -21.76
CA GLU A 140 10.70 -11.28 -22.09
C GLU A 140 11.29 -9.87 -21.94
N ILE A 141 10.65 -8.84 -22.48
CA ILE A 141 11.08 -7.43 -22.33
C ILE A 141 11.12 -7.03 -20.85
N THR A 142 10.11 -7.44 -20.06
CA THR A 142 10.09 -7.17 -18.62
C THR A 142 11.24 -7.86 -17.90
N SER A 143 11.55 -9.10 -18.26
CA SER A 143 12.68 -9.86 -17.69
C SER A 143 14.02 -9.22 -18.04
N GLN A 144 14.20 -8.75 -19.26
CA GLN A 144 15.42 -8.04 -19.69
C GLN A 144 15.63 -6.76 -18.88
N LEU A 145 14.58 -5.96 -18.67
CA LEU A 145 14.62 -4.74 -17.86
C LEU A 145 15.03 -5.04 -16.41
N LEU A 146 14.40 -6.05 -15.79
CA LEU A 146 14.74 -6.48 -14.43
C LEU A 146 16.19 -6.95 -14.32
N ALA A 147 16.64 -7.79 -15.25
CA ALA A 147 17.99 -8.32 -15.28
C ALA A 147 19.05 -7.23 -15.50
N SER A 148 18.70 -6.17 -16.20
CA SER A 148 19.58 -5.03 -16.49
C SER A 148 19.62 -3.99 -15.37
N GLY A 149 18.83 -4.16 -14.30
CA GLY A 149 18.76 -3.20 -13.19
C GLY A 149 18.04 -1.90 -13.52
N ALA A 150 17.10 -1.93 -14.48
CA ALA A 150 16.25 -0.78 -14.78
C ALA A 150 15.42 -0.40 -13.55
N ASP A 151 15.34 0.89 -13.27
CA ASP A 151 14.48 1.37 -12.18
C ASP A 151 12.99 1.30 -12.56
N ILE A 152 12.12 1.53 -11.56
CA ILE A 152 10.67 1.41 -11.74
C ILE A 152 10.11 2.44 -12.73
N VAL A 153 10.72 3.61 -12.84
CA VAL A 153 10.32 4.67 -13.77
C VAL A 153 10.64 4.25 -15.20
N GLU A 154 11.85 3.74 -15.43
CA GLU A 154 12.29 3.22 -16.72
C GLU A 154 11.45 2.01 -17.16
N MET A 155 11.18 1.09 -16.24
CA MET A 155 10.32 -0.06 -16.51
C MET A 155 8.90 0.39 -16.92
N ASN A 156 8.29 1.31 -16.19
CA ASN A 156 6.97 1.81 -16.49
C ASN A 156 6.93 2.63 -17.78
N THR A 157 7.99 3.36 -18.13
CA THR A 157 8.12 4.08 -19.40
C THR A 157 7.99 3.14 -20.61
N ILE A 158 8.57 1.94 -20.53
CA ILE A 158 8.41 0.89 -21.54
C ILE A 158 7.03 0.25 -21.48
N ARG A 159 6.62 -0.23 -20.28
CA ARG A 159 5.39 -1.00 -20.10
C ARG A 159 4.13 -0.22 -20.47
N LYS A 160 4.06 1.08 -20.18
CA LYS A 160 2.93 1.94 -20.56
C LYS A 160 2.71 1.95 -22.06
N ARG A 161 3.75 1.88 -22.89
CA ARG A 161 3.64 1.90 -24.36
C ARG A 161 3.28 0.55 -24.96
N LEU A 162 3.65 -0.54 -24.30
CA LEU A 162 3.33 -1.89 -24.76
C LEU A 162 1.96 -2.39 -24.26
N SER A 163 1.21 -1.56 -23.53
CA SER A 163 -0.08 -1.88 -22.93
C SER A 163 -1.24 -1.09 -23.53
N GLY A 164 -2.36 -1.75 -23.74
CA GLY A 164 -3.61 -1.13 -24.22
C GLY A 164 -4.44 -0.45 -23.12
N VAL A 165 -4.02 -0.54 -21.84
CA VAL A 165 -4.75 0.03 -20.69
C VAL A 165 -3.94 0.98 -19.85
N LYS A 166 -2.60 0.86 -19.80
CA LYS A 166 -1.70 1.69 -18.98
C LYS A 166 -1.50 3.09 -19.58
N GLY A 167 -0.90 4.00 -18.78
CA GLY A 167 -0.55 5.35 -19.21
C GLY A 167 -1.75 6.15 -19.72
N GLY A 168 -2.88 6.10 -19.01
CA GLY A 168 -4.09 6.85 -19.34
C GLY A 168 -5.00 6.21 -20.38
N ARG A 169 -4.58 5.13 -21.05
CA ARG A 169 -5.33 4.54 -22.16
C ARG A 169 -6.67 3.93 -21.75
N PHE A 170 -6.77 3.39 -20.53
CA PHE A 170 -8.07 2.90 -20.04
C PHE A 170 -9.09 4.03 -19.92
N ALA A 171 -8.73 5.13 -19.25
CA ALA A 171 -9.63 6.27 -19.10
C ALA A 171 -9.95 6.93 -20.45
N GLN A 172 -8.99 7.01 -21.35
CA GLN A 172 -9.23 7.49 -22.73
C GLN A 172 -10.27 6.65 -23.45
N ARG A 173 -10.26 5.31 -23.27
CA ARG A 173 -11.27 4.41 -23.85
C ARG A 173 -12.64 4.53 -23.23
N CYS A 174 -12.74 5.04 -22.00
CA CYS A 174 -14.01 5.31 -21.35
C CYS A 174 -14.68 6.59 -21.85
N ALA A 175 -13.94 7.49 -22.50
CA ALA A 175 -14.50 8.75 -23.02
C ALA A 175 -15.66 8.50 -24.00
N PRO A 176 -16.77 9.31 -23.93
CA PRO A 176 -16.94 10.54 -23.17
C PRO A 176 -17.47 10.36 -21.73
N ALA A 177 -17.60 9.13 -21.23
CA ALA A 177 -18.05 8.87 -19.87
C ALA A 177 -17.02 9.38 -18.83
N GLN A 178 -17.53 9.76 -17.65
CA GLN A 178 -16.68 10.14 -16.51
C GLN A 178 -16.10 8.90 -15.83
N VAL A 179 -14.81 8.91 -15.53
CA VAL A 179 -14.13 7.90 -14.73
C VAL A 179 -13.96 8.43 -13.31
N PHE A 180 -14.62 7.79 -12.35
CA PHE A 180 -14.39 8.04 -10.93
C PHE A 180 -13.46 6.96 -10.40
N SER A 181 -12.19 7.34 -10.22
CA SER A 181 -11.14 6.41 -9.81
C SER A 181 -10.92 6.46 -8.30
N ILE A 182 -11.02 5.31 -7.63
CA ILE A 182 -10.70 5.12 -6.20
C ILE A 182 -9.45 4.25 -6.12
N VAL A 183 -8.42 4.79 -5.47
CA VAL A 183 -7.09 4.16 -5.41
C VAL A 183 -6.71 3.85 -3.97
N LEU A 184 -6.34 2.61 -3.72
CA LEU A 184 -5.59 2.17 -2.55
C LEU A 184 -4.12 2.06 -2.94
N SER A 185 -3.29 2.94 -2.39
CA SER A 185 -1.87 3.04 -2.76
C SER A 185 -0.99 2.26 -1.80
N ASP A 186 -0.15 1.40 -2.35
CA ASP A 186 0.92 0.69 -1.66
C ASP A 186 2.32 1.26 -1.99
N ILE A 187 2.38 2.42 -2.65
CA ILE A 187 3.63 3.08 -3.05
C ILE A 187 3.80 4.39 -2.28
N LEU A 188 4.96 4.60 -1.67
CA LEU A 188 5.27 5.81 -0.93
C LEU A 188 5.15 7.07 -1.80
N GLY A 189 4.50 8.10 -1.26
CA GLY A 189 4.26 9.35 -1.97
C GLY A 189 3.11 9.33 -2.97
N ASP A 190 2.40 8.20 -3.07
CA ASP A 190 1.19 8.02 -3.90
C ASP A 190 1.35 8.44 -5.38
N PRO A 191 2.43 8.05 -6.08
CA PRO A 191 2.63 8.44 -7.48
C PRO A 191 1.62 7.70 -8.36
N LEU A 192 0.48 8.37 -8.66
CA LEU A 192 -0.66 7.79 -9.37
C LEU A 192 -0.29 7.16 -10.72
N ASP A 193 0.73 7.68 -11.39
CA ASP A 193 1.23 7.17 -12.67
C ASP A 193 2.06 5.89 -12.52
N MET A 194 2.50 5.56 -11.30
CA MET A 194 3.19 4.29 -10.96
C MET A 194 2.23 3.21 -10.49
N ILE A 195 1.13 3.60 -9.82
CA ILE A 195 0.11 2.65 -9.33
C ILE A 195 -0.58 2.00 -10.53
N ALA A 196 -0.42 0.68 -10.66
CA ALA A 196 -0.84 -0.12 -11.81
C ALA A 196 -0.34 0.44 -13.17
N SER A 197 0.74 1.24 -13.18
CA SER A 197 1.26 1.98 -14.34
C SER A 197 0.26 2.98 -14.93
N GLY A 198 -0.59 3.58 -14.10
CA GLY A 198 -1.46 4.71 -14.41
C GLY A 198 -2.55 4.50 -15.46
N PRO A 199 -3.49 3.55 -15.30
CA PRO A 199 -4.55 3.33 -16.33
C PRO A 199 -5.48 4.52 -16.51
N ALA A 200 -5.68 5.32 -15.47
CA ALA A 200 -6.54 6.50 -15.45
C ALA A 200 -5.76 7.79 -15.10
N VAL A 201 -4.49 7.85 -15.48
CA VAL A 201 -3.59 8.99 -15.23
C VAL A 201 -2.87 9.37 -16.50
N PRO A 202 -2.76 10.66 -16.86
CA PRO A 202 -1.93 11.10 -17.98
C PRO A 202 -0.48 10.64 -17.84
N ASP A 203 0.12 10.18 -18.91
CA ASP A 203 1.51 9.73 -18.88
C ASP A 203 2.49 10.88 -19.18
N THR A 204 3.33 11.21 -18.23
CA THR A 204 4.34 12.27 -18.36
C THR A 204 5.57 11.83 -19.16
N SER A 205 5.81 10.50 -19.30
CA SER A 205 6.97 9.99 -20.05
C SER A 205 6.79 10.17 -21.57
N THR A 206 7.86 10.37 -22.31
CA THR A 206 7.85 10.60 -23.77
C THR A 206 8.30 9.36 -24.54
N CYS A 207 7.92 9.27 -25.83
CA CYS A 207 8.43 8.23 -26.72
C CYS A 207 9.96 8.30 -26.87
N ALA A 208 10.54 9.50 -26.84
CA ALA A 208 11.99 9.67 -26.86
C ALA A 208 12.67 9.02 -25.63
N GLN A 209 12.10 9.19 -24.44
CA GLN A 209 12.59 8.52 -23.22
C GLN A 209 12.47 6.99 -23.34
N ALA A 210 11.36 6.49 -23.87
CA ALA A 210 11.17 5.05 -24.05
C ALA A 210 12.20 4.43 -25.01
N LEU A 211 12.48 5.10 -26.12
CA LEU A 211 13.52 4.67 -27.06
C LEU A 211 14.92 4.74 -26.44
N ALA A 212 15.20 5.79 -25.67
CA ALA A 212 16.48 5.92 -24.96
C ALA A 212 16.68 4.80 -23.91
N VAL A 213 15.63 4.43 -23.15
CA VAL A 213 15.68 3.30 -22.22
C VAL A 213 15.92 1.98 -22.98
N ALA A 214 15.23 1.77 -24.10
CA ALA A 214 15.42 0.58 -24.92
C ALA A 214 16.84 0.46 -25.47
N GLU A 215 17.46 1.56 -25.85
CA GLU A 215 18.85 1.63 -26.32
C GLU A 215 19.83 1.42 -25.15
N LYS A 216 19.63 2.11 -24.03
CA LYS A 216 20.47 2.01 -22.82
C LYS A 216 20.65 0.56 -22.37
N TYR A 217 19.56 -0.21 -22.38
CA TYR A 217 19.54 -1.61 -21.91
C TYR A 217 19.63 -2.63 -23.04
N HIS A 218 19.85 -2.19 -24.28
CA HIS A 218 19.96 -3.05 -25.48
C HIS A 218 18.80 -4.05 -25.60
N LEU A 219 17.56 -3.58 -25.36
CA LEU A 219 16.38 -4.46 -25.33
C LEU A 219 16.16 -5.14 -26.69
N ALA A 220 15.98 -6.44 -26.67
CA ALA A 220 15.58 -7.21 -27.84
C ALA A 220 14.08 -6.97 -28.12
N LEU A 221 13.78 -6.13 -29.10
CA LEU A 221 12.43 -5.70 -29.45
C LEU A 221 12.06 -6.16 -30.87
N SER A 222 10.87 -6.69 -31.05
CA SER A 222 10.27 -6.85 -32.38
C SER A 222 10.06 -5.52 -33.08
N ALA A 223 9.82 -5.54 -34.38
CA ALA A 223 9.45 -4.33 -35.14
C ALA A 223 8.16 -3.70 -34.61
N GLN A 224 7.20 -4.51 -34.16
CA GLN A 224 5.96 -4.06 -33.56
C GLN A 224 6.21 -3.36 -32.22
N ALA A 225 6.98 -3.95 -31.31
CA ALA A 225 7.32 -3.35 -30.03
C ALA A 225 8.04 -2.01 -30.22
N ARG A 226 9.02 -1.95 -31.13
CA ARG A 226 9.75 -0.71 -31.43
C ARG A 226 8.83 0.38 -31.99
N ALA A 227 7.89 0.04 -32.86
CA ALA A 227 6.92 0.98 -33.42
C ALA A 227 5.96 1.52 -32.32
N LEU A 228 5.58 0.69 -31.35
CA LEU A 228 4.78 1.11 -30.19
C LEU A 228 5.55 2.04 -29.26
N LEU A 229 6.85 1.82 -29.01
CA LEU A 229 7.68 2.72 -28.21
C LEU A 229 7.81 4.12 -28.84
N ALA A 230 7.70 4.22 -30.16
CA ALA A 230 7.74 5.49 -30.88
C ALA A 230 6.41 6.25 -30.87
N GLN A 231 5.35 5.69 -30.25
CA GLN A 231 4.05 6.35 -30.14
C GLN A 231 3.85 6.97 -28.77
N GLU A 232 3.28 8.19 -28.75
CA GLU A 232 2.94 8.83 -27.49
C GLU A 232 1.72 8.20 -26.82
N THR A 233 1.75 8.21 -25.52
CA THR A 233 0.63 7.88 -24.63
C THR A 233 -0.22 9.13 -24.37
N PRO A 234 -1.47 9.01 -23.88
CA PRO A 234 -2.30 10.16 -23.51
C PRO A 234 -1.61 11.12 -22.55
N LYS A 235 -1.54 12.41 -22.93
CA LYS A 235 -0.89 13.47 -22.14
C LYS A 235 -1.89 14.26 -21.30
N THR A 236 -3.16 14.20 -21.65
CA THR A 236 -4.26 14.85 -20.93
C THR A 236 -5.45 13.90 -20.84
N LEU A 237 -6.22 14.03 -19.78
CA LEU A 237 -7.47 13.29 -19.57
C LEU A 237 -8.45 14.25 -18.88
N ASP A 238 -9.54 14.58 -19.58
CA ASP A 238 -10.53 15.55 -19.08
C ASP A 238 -11.73 14.86 -18.42
N ASN A 239 -11.76 13.52 -18.45
CA ASN A 239 -12.87 12.72 -17.97
C ASN A 239 -12.56 11.92 -16.71
N VAL A 240 -11.55 12.29 -15.92
CA VAL A 240 -11.13 11.53 -14.74
C VAL A 240 -11.19 12.36 -13.47
N THR A 241 -11.80 11.80 -12.42
CA THR A 241 -11.70 12.28 -11.04
C THR A 241 -11.10 11.17 -10.19
N THR A 242 -9.96 11.40 -9.55
CA THR A 242 -9.28 10.41 -8.72
C THR A 242 -9.40 10.74 -7.23
N ARG A 243 -9.63 9.72 -6.41
CA ARG A 243 -9.59 9.76 -4.94
C ARG A 243 -8.61 8.71 -4.45
N ILE A 244 -7.56 9.13 -3.75
CA ILE A 244 -6.70 8.23 -2.97
C ILE A 244 -7.35 8.11 -1.61
N THR A 245 -7.76 6.92 -1.19
CA THR A 245 -8.56 6.69 0.02
C THR A 245 -7.94 5.69 0.98
N GLY A 246 -6.88 5.04 0.56
CA GLY A 246 -6.01 4.21 1.39
C GLY A 246 -4.58 4.45 0.96
N SER A 247 -3.78 4.98 1.89
CA SER A 247 -2.35 5.22 1.72
C SER A 247 -1.68 5.28 3.09
N VAL A 248 -0.37 5.24 3.12
CA VAL A 248 0.40 5.44 4.37
C VAL A 248 0.06 6.77 5.03
N ARG A 249 -0.21 7.82 4.24
CA ARG A 249 -0.64 9.12 4.75
C ARG A 249 -1.97 9.03 5.47
N GLU A 250 -2.96 8.35 4.90
CA GLU A 250 -4.27 8.12 5.53
C GLU A 250 -4.14 7.30 6.82
N LEU A 251 -3.28 6.27 6.81
CA LEU A 251 -2.96 5.46 7.98
C LEU A 251 -2.38 6.32 9.11
N CYS A 252 -1.41 7.19 8.81
CA CYS A 252 -0.83 8.13 9.77
C CYS A 252 -1.83 9.18 10.28
N CYS A 253 -2.67 9.72 9.40
CA CYS A 253 -3.71 10.70 9.78
C CYS A 253 -4.74 10.06 10.72
N ALA A 254 -5.12 8.81 10.48
CA ALA A 254 -6.01 8.05 11.35
C ALA A 254 -5.37 7.78 12.72
N ALA A 255 -4.07 7.42 12.75
CA ALA A 255 -3.30 7.28 13.99
C ALA A 255 -3.26 8.59 14.78
N ALA A 256 -3.00 9.72 14.11
CA ALA A 256 -2.99 11.03 14.74
C ALA A 256 -4.36 11.40 15.31
N SER A 257 -5.45 11.09 14.60
CA SER A 257 -6.81 11.31 15.08
C SER A 257 -7.12 10.47 16.33
N ALA A 258 -6.73 9.19 16.32
CA ALA A 258 -6.90 8.31 17.48
C ALA A 258 -6.10 8.80 18.68
N CYS A 259 -4.86 9.27 18.47
CA CYS A 259 -4.04 9.89 19.52
C CYS A 259 -4.72 11.11 20.15
N ARG A 260 -5.30 12.03 19.34
CA ARG A 260 -6.04 13.19 19.86
C ARG A 260 -7.21 12.77 20.73
N ASN A 261 -7.98 11.77 20.31
CA ASN A 261 -9.13 11.25 21.05
C ASN A 261 -8.73 10.64 22.41
N LEU A 262 -7.49 10.18 22.56
CA LEU A 262 -6.91 9.69 23.82
C LEU A 262 -6.20 10.77 24.62
N GLY A 263 -6.24 12.05 24.19
CA GLY A 263 -5.66 13.19 24.85
C GLY A 263 -4.17 13.40 24.58
N TYR A 264 -3.59 12.75 23.57
CA TYR A 264 -2.23 13.04 23.13
C TYR A 264 -2.19 14.23 22.17
N GLU A 265 -1.08 14.98 22.19
CA GLU A 265 -0.74 15.98 21.17
C GLU A 265 0.07 15.24 20.06
N PRO A 266 -0.53 14.88 18.91
CA PRO A 266 0.17 14.13 17.88
C PRO A 266 0.97 15.05 16.96
N VAL A 267 2.17 14.58 16.60
CA VAL A 267 3.05 15.19 15.59
C VAL A 267 3.31 14.14 14.52
N LEU A 268 2.90 14.40 13.29
CA LEU A 268 3.29 13.61 12.14
C LEU A 268 4.69 14.04 11.71
N LEU A 269 5.65 13.14 11.89
CA LEU A 269 7.05 13.36 11.50
C LEU A 269 7.25 13.20 10.00
N THR A 270 6.73 12.11 9.45
CA THR A 270 6.82 11.79 8.02
C THR A 270 5.78 10.71 7.66
N ASP A 271 5.38 10.68 6.41
CA ASP A 271 4.64 9.60 5.76
C ASP A 271 5.47 8.92 4.64
N GLN A 272 6.80 9.15 4.65
CA GLN A 272 7.74 8.64 3.65
C GLN A 272 9.00 8.06 4.33
N LEU A 273 8.83 7.42 5.48
CA LEU A 273 9.94 6.78 6.18
C LEU A 273 10.51 5.64 5.33
N CYS A 274 11.78 5.80 4.91
CA CYS A 274 12.47 4.83 4.06
C CYS A 274 13.94 4.74 4.49
N CYS A 275 14.21 3.95 5.52
CA CYS A 275 15.55 3.72 6.06
C CYS A 275 15.61 2.34 6.73
N GLU A 276 16.75 1.98 7.30
CA GLU A 276 16.87 0.75 8.08
C GLU A 276 16.00 0.80 9.34
N ALA A 277 15.25 -0.28 9.61
CA ALA A 277 14.26 -0.35 10.67
C ALA A 277 14.85 -0.06 12.07
N ARG A 278 16.04 -0.61 12.37
CA ARG A 278 16.73 -0.38 13.66
C ARG A 278 17.13 1.07 13.85
N GLU A 279 17.52 1.76 12.77
CA GLU A 279 17.89 3.18 12.85
C GLU A 279 16.66 4.06 13.07
N ALA A 280 15.54 3.75 12.39
CA ALA A 280 14.26 4.41 12.65
C ALA A 280 13.80 4.23 14.10
N GLY A 281 13.90 3.02 14.66
CA GLY A 281 13.55 2.72 16.04
C GLY A 281 14.41 3.50 17.03
N SER A 282 15.73 3.51 16.82
CA SER A 282 16.69 4.28 17.64
C SER A 282 16.40 5.78 17.59
N PHE A 283 16.08 6.31 16.42
CA PHE A 283 15.72 7.71 16.24
C PHE A 283 14.42 8.08 16.97
N LEU A 284 13.35 7.27 16.83
CA LEU A 284 12.10 7.49 17.57
C LEU A 284 12.32 7.42 19.10
N GLY A 285 13.12 6.46 19.57
CA GLY A 285 13.51 6.37 20.97
C GLY A 285 14.26 7.61 21.47
N SER A 286 15.11 8.19 20.64
CA SER A 286 15.85 9.44 20.96
C SER A 286 14.92 10.64 21.08
N ILE A 287 13.90 10.74 20.22
CA ILE A 287 12.83 11.75 20.31
C ILE A 287 12.11 11.60 21.66
N VAL A 288 11.68 10.38 22.00
CA VAL A 288 11.01 10.08 23.27
C VAL A 288 11.86 10.54 24.46
N ARG A 289 13.15 10.17 24.50
CA ARG A 289 14.07 10.56 25.56
C ARG A 289 14.19 12.07 25.72
N THR A 290 14.24 12.81 24.61
CA THR A 290 14.34 14.28 24.62
C THR A 290 13.06 14.94 25.10
N GLN A 291 11.90 14.38 24.75
CA GLN A 291 10.59 14.97 25.02
C GLN A 291 9.96 14.46 26.34
N ALA A 292 10.49 13.39 26.92
CA ALA A 292 9.98 12.85 28.17
C ALA A 292 10.12 13.87 29.32
N GLY A 293 9.09 13.94 30.16
CA GLY A 293 9.11 14.80 31.35
C GLY A 293 8.54 16.22 31.18
N GLN A 294 8.03 16.55 29.99
CA GLN A 294 7.37 17.86 29.76
C GLN A 294 5.97 17.97 30.41
N GLY A 295 5.47 16.91 31.04
CA GLY A 295 4.16 16.91 31.71
C GLY A 295 2.97 16.87 30.76
N LYS A 296 3.19 16.50 29.48
CA LYS A 296 2.17 16.40 28.45
C LYS A 296 2.12 14.98 27.90
N LYS A 297 0.95 14.57 27.42
CA LYS A 297 0.79 13.40 26.57
C LYS A 297 1.19 13.75 25.14
N LEU A 298 2.27 13.17 24.63
CA LEU A 298 2.78 13.42 23.29
C LEU A 298 2.74 12.15 22.44
N ALA A 299 2.49 12.27 21.17
CA ALA A 299 2.58 11.17 20.22
C ALA A 299 3.37 11.60 18.97
N TYR A 300 4.39 10.84 18.58
CA TYR A 300 5.16 11.06 17.37
C TYR A 300 4.85 9.92 16.39
N ILE A 301 4.46 10.26 15.17
CA ILE A 301 3.96 9.32 14.17
C ILE A 301 4.86 9.38 12.96
N ALA A 302 5.28 8.23 12.47
CA ALA A 302 6.01 8.08 11.23
C ALA A 302 5.41 6.93 10.43
N GLY A 303 5.16 7.14 9.16
CA GLY A 303 4.69 6.10 8.24
C GLY A 303 5.64 5.92 7.08
N GLY A 304 5.66 4.74 6.51
CA GLY A 304 6.52 4.43 5.38
C GLY A 304 6.78 2.95 5.20
N GLU A 305 7.91 2.62 4.63
CA GLU A 305 8.38 1.25 4.43
C GLU A 305 9.87 1.17 4.75
N THR A 306 10.20 0.69 5.95
CA THR A 306 11.59 0.48 6.36
C THR A 306 12.13 -0.84 5.80
N ILE A 307 13.45 -0.99 5.81
CA ILE A 307 14.13 -2.20 5.35
C ILE A 307 14.89 -2.86 6.51
N VAL A 308 15.20 -4.15 6.35
CA VAL A 308 16.07 -4.91 7.25
C VAL A 308 17.25 -5.44 6.48
N HIS A 309 18.46 -5.17 6.95
CA HIS A 309 19.66 -5.84 6.47
C HIS A 309 19.83 -7.17 7.21
N LEU A 310 19.69 -8.27 6.49
CA LEU A 310 19.84 -9.61 7.06
C LEU A 310 21.32 -9.92 7.29
N THR A 311 21.73 -9.93 8.56
CA THR A 311 23.09 -10.26 9.01
C THR A 311 23.12 -11.56 9.80
N GLY A 312 21.98 -11.96 10.36
CA GLY A 312 21.79 -13.14 11.18
C GLY A 312 20.89 -14.21 10.56
N LYS A 313 20.46 -15.16 11.39
CA LYS A 313 19.58 -16.27 11.02
C LYS A 313 18.30 -16.32 11.85
N GLY A 314 18.05 -15.27 12.64
CA GLY A 314 16.87 -15.15 13.49
C GLY A 314 15.59 -14.94 12.71
N LEU A 315 14.50 -14.81 13.43
CA LEU A 315 13.17 -14.59 12.91
C LEU A 315 12.68 -13.20 13.32
N GLY A 316 12.06 -12.47 12.37
CA GLY A 316 11.52 -11.14 12.63
C GLY A 316 11.08 -10.44 11.35
N GLY A 317 10.72 -9.19 11.51
CA GLY A 317 10.36 -8.29 10.43
C GLY A 317 10.75 -6.86 10.76
N ARG A 318 10.56 -5.95 9.80
CA ARG A 318 10.97 -4.55 9.89
C ARG A 318 10.25 -3.79 11.02
N ASN A 319 8.98 -4.07 11.23
CA ASN A 319 8.20 -3.42 12.29
C ASN A 319 8.59 -3.91 13.69
N GLN A 320 8.86 -5.20 13.82
CA GLN A 320 9.37 -5.80 15.05
C GLN A 320 10.76 -5.30 15.36
N GLU A 321 11.66 -5.20 14.38
CA GLU A 321 13.02 -4.71 14.54
C GLU A 321 13.04 -3.22 14.92
N LEU A 322 12.19 -2.40 14.29
CA LEU A 322 12.01 -0.99 14.63
C LEU A 322 11.59 -0.82 16.11
N ALA A 323 10.55 -1.54 16.54
CA ALA A 323 10.07 -1.47 17.91
C ALA A 323 11.14 -1.90 18.91
N LEU A 324 11.78 -3.06 18.70
CA LEU A 324 12.83 -3.57 19.59
C LEU A 324 14.01 -2.60 19.72
N ALA A 325 14.42 -1.96 18.61
CA ALA A 325 15.52 -1.00 18.59
C ALA A 325 15.25 0.28 19.41
N ALA A 326 13.98 0.64 19.64
CA ALA A 326 13.62 1.77 20.48
C ALA A 326 13.74 1.47 21.99
N ALA A 327 13.66 0.20 22.40
CA ALA A 327 13.59 -0.19 23.81
C ALA A 327 14.72 0.36 24.70
N PRO A 328 16.02 0.37 24.30
CA PRO A 328 17.09 0.91 25.14
C PRO A 328 16.94 2.42 25.41
N ALA A 329 16.44 3.17 24.44
CA ALA A 329 16.31 4.62 24.55
C ALA A 329 15.16 5.04 25.48
N ILE A 330 14.14 4.23 25.62
CA ILE A 330 12.93 4.53 26.39
C ILE A 330 12.89 3.80 27.74
N ALA A 331 13.93 3.03 28.08
CA ALA A 331 14.01 2.27 29.34
C ALA A 331 13.77 3.15 30.57
N GLY A 332 12.84 2.73 31.44
CA GLY A 332 12.45 3.45 32.66
C GLY A 332 11.59 4.70 32.43
N LEU A 333 11.22 5.01 31.21
CA LEU A 333 10.34 6.15 30.89
C LEU A 333 8.86 5.72 30.85
N ASN A 334 7.94 6.63 31.18
CA ASN A 334 6.52 6.44 30.93
C ASN A 334 6.22 6.68 29.45
N ALA A 335 6.70 5.77 28.60
CA ALA A 335 6.63 5.89 27.15
C ALA A 335 6.53 4.51 26.52
N ALA A 336 6.05 4.47 25.28
CA ALA A 336 5.99 3.26 24.45
C ALA A 336 6.32 3.60 22.99
N VAL A 337 6.86 2.62 22.26
CA VAL A 337 7.03 2.68 20.81
C VAL A 337 6.46 1.41 20.21
N PHE A 338 5.65 1.55 19.19
CA PHE A 338 5.16 0.41 18.41
C PHE A 338 5.22 0.70 16.92
N SER A 339 5.34 -0.35 16.13
CA SER A 339 5.30 -0.30 14.67
C SER A 339 4.55 -1.49 14.13
N VAL A 340 3.76 -1.28 13.07
CA VAL A 340 2.88 -2.30 12.51
C VAL A 340 2.75 -2.16 10.99
N GLY A 341 2.79 -3.29 10.28
CA GLY A 341 2.41 -3.41 8.87
C GLY A 341 0.89 -3.44 8.71
N SER A 342 0.38 -2.62 7.81
CA SER A 342 -1.08 -2.51 7.59
C SER A 342 -1.70 -3.79 7.03
N ASP A 343 -0.93 -4.67 6.39
CA ASP A 343 -1.39 -5.95 5.85
C ASP A 343 -1.57 -7.05 6.91
N GLY A 344 -1.08 -6.79 8.13
CA GLY A 344 -1.18 -7.72 9.25
C GLY A 344 -0.07 -8.77 9.30
N THR A 345 1.00 -8.57 8.51
CA THR A 345 2.18 -9.44 8.48
C THR A 345 3.46 -8.63 8.58
N ASP A 346 4.51 -9.22 9.15
CA ASP A 346 5.81 -8.57 9.26
C ASP A 346 6.93 -9.60 9.10
N GLY A 347 7.56 -9.59 7.94
CA GLY A 347 8.51 -10.62 7.53
C GLY A 347 7.86 -12.02 7.46
N PRO A 348 8.61 -13.10 7.67
CA PRO A 348 8.11 -14.48 7.62
C PRO A 348 7.47 -14.91 8.96
N THR A 349 6.73 -14.00 9.65
CA THR A 349 6.13 -14.23 10.96
C THR A 349 4.61 -14.11 10.93
N ASP A 350 3.94 -14.54 11.99
CA ASP A 350 2.50 -14.36 12.22
C ASP A 350 2.16 -13.02 12.89
N ALA A 351 3.18 -12.21 13.22
CA ALA A 351 3.00 -10.89 13.81
C ALA A 351 2.86 -9.82 12.72
N ALA A 352 2.04 -8.81 13.00
CA ALA A 352 1.95 -7.59 12.20
C ALA A 352 3.03 -6.56 12.56
N GLY A 353 3.64 -6.70 13.73
CA GLY A 353 4.67 -5.79 14.21
C GLY A 353 5.04 -6.00 15.67
N GLY A 354 5.61 -4.95 16.28
CA GLY A 354 6.11 -4.99 17.64
C GLY A 354 5.73 -3.78 18.48
N TYR A 355 5.71 -3.99 19.79
CA TYR A 355 5.48 -2.99 20.83
C TYR A 355 6.54 -3.11 21.92
N VAL A 356 7.07 -1.99 22.37
CA VAL A 356 7.97 -1.88 23.51
C VAL A 356 7.58 -0.68 24.38
N ASP A 357 7.91 -0.74 25.68
CA ASP A 357 7.71 0.35 26.62
C ASP A 357 8.90 0.48 27.59
N GLY A 358 8.78 1.38 28.57
CA GLY A 358 9.84 1.62 29.54
C GLY A 358 10.26 0.42 30.39
N ASP A 359 9.42 -0.63 30.49
CA ASP A 359 9.69 -1.84 31.24
C ASP A 359 10.33 -2.94 30.39
N THR A 360 10.28 -2.82 29.06
CA THR A 360 10.63 -3.89 28.10
C THR A 360 12.08 -4.33 28.24
N LEU A 361 13.02 -3.39 28.36
CA LEU A 361 14.45 -3.75 28.46
C LEU A 361 14.74 -4.60 29.70
N ALA A 362 14.23 -4.18 30.87
CA ALA A 362 14.38 -4.91 32.11
C ALA A 362 13.72 -6.30 32.06
N ALA A 363 12.57 -6.42 31.41
CA ALA A 363 11.89 -7.70 31.23
C ALA A 363 12.69 -8.66 30.31
N LEU A 364 13.29 -8.15 29.24
CA LEU A 364 14.18 -8.93 28.37
C LEU A 364 15.38 -9.48 29.15
N GLU A 365 16.08 -8.61 29.90
CA GLU A 365 17.24 -8.98 30.70
C GLU A 365 16.88 -10.02 31.76
N ALA A 366 15.77 -9.83 32.46
CA ALA A 366 15.27 -10.80 33.46
C ALA A 366 14.92 -12.16 32.85
N GLY A 367 14.48 -12.18 31.57
CA GLY A 367 14.23 -13.38 30.77
C GLY A 367 15.48 -13.99 30.12
N GLY A 368 16.67 -13.43 30.36
CA GLY A 368 17.93 -13.88 29.77
C GLY A 368 18.13 -13.47 28.32
N TRP A 369 17.36 -12.50 27.81
CA TRP A 369 17.47 -11.97 26.46
C TRP A 369 18.32 -10.68 26.44
N SER A 370 19.14 -10.55 25.42
CA SER A 370 19.80 -9.30 25.07
C SER A 370 19.16 -8.70 23.82
N GLY A 371 18.50 -7.56 23.94
CA GLY A 371 17.92 -6.85 22.79
C GLY A 371 18.96 -6.53 21.72
N TYR A 372 20.19 -6.21 22.11
CA TYR A 372 21.29 -5.98 21.18
C TYR A 372 21.65 -7.24 20.38
N VAL A 373 21.81 -8.39 21.04
CA VAL A 373 22.16 -9.66 20.37
C VAL A 373 21.01 -10.09 19.46
N ALA A 374 19.75 -9.93 19.89
CA ALA A 374 18.59 -10.23 19.08
C ALA A 374 18.56 -9.39 17.80
N LEU A 375 18.82 -8.08 17.87
CA LEU A 375 18.92 -7.21 16.69
C LEU A 375 20.07 -7.60 15.75
N GLN A 376 21.26 -7.96 16.30
CA GLN A 376 22.38 -8.41 15.48
C GLN A 376 22.10 -9.74 14.75
N ASN A 377 21.26 -10.59 15.33
CA ASN A 377 20.86 -11.86 14.74
C ASN A 377 19.56 -11.76 13.89
N ASN A 378 18.96 -10.56 13.74
CA ASN A 378 17.64 -10.34 13.13
C ASN A 378 16.54 -11.21 13.78
N ASP A 379 16.57 -11.35 15.12
CA ASP A 379 15.70 -12.22 15.92
C ASP A 379 14.73 -11.43 16.80
N SER A 380 14.16 -10.38 16.25
CA SER A 380 13.20 -9.51 16.94
C SER A 380 11.93 -10.24 17.36
N TYR A 381 11.50 -11.25 16.60
CA TYR A 381 10.30 -12.03 16.91
C TYR A 381 10.39 -12.75 18.25
N HIS A 382 11.45 -13.55 18.48
CA HIS A 382 11.57 -14.30 19.71
C HIS A 382 11.82 -13.40 20.93
N ALA A 383 12.59 -12.33 20.76
CA ALA A 383 12.81 -11.35 21.80
C ALA A 383 11.52 -10.66 22.24
N LEU A 384 10.73 -10.16 21.29
CA LEU A 384 9.43 -9.52 21.59
C LEU A 384 8.40 -10.51 22.12
N LYS A 385 8.39 -11.74 21.62
CA LYS A 385 7.51 -12.82 22.11
C LYS A 385 7.77 -13.12 23.60
N ALA A 386 9.03 -13.12 24.03
CA ALA A 386 9.41 -13.41 25.41
C ALA A 386 8.87 -12.36 26.42
N VAL A 387 8.52 -11.16 25.96
CA VAL A 387 8.02 -10.06 26.80
C VAL A 387 6.62 -9.59 26.42
N ASP A 388 5.85 -10.41 25.71
CA ASP A 388 4.49 -10.10 25.21
C ASP A 388 4.43 -8.82 24.35
N GLY A 389 5.53 -8.55 23.62
CA GLY A 389 5.71 -7.36 22.80
C GLY A 389 5.26 -7.53 21.35
N LEU A 390 4.77 -8.70 20.94
CA LEU A 390 4.24 -8.90 19.58
C LEU A 390 2.88 -8.22 19.40
N ILE A 391 2.64 -7.73 18.18
CA ILE A 391 1.33 -7.27 17.73
C ILE A 391 0.80 -8.29 16.72
N ILE A 392 -0.29 -8.95 17.06
CA ILE A 392 -0.95 -9.96 16.22
C ILE A 392 -2.31 -9.44 15.79
N THR A 393 -2.52 -9.26 14.49
CA THR A 393 -3.79 -8.80 13.92
C THR A 393 -4.45 -9.86 13.04
N GLY A 394 -3.68 -10.82 12.54
CA GLY A 394 -4.05 -11.61 11.38
C GLY A 394 -4.06 -10.76 10.09
N ALA A 395 -4.30 -11.40 8.96
CA ALA A 395 -4.36 -10.71 7.67
C ALA A 395 -5.53 -9.71 7.63
N THR A 396 -5.23 -8.45 7.33
CA THR A 396 -6.21 -7.35 7.35
C THR A 396 -6.97 -7.21 6.04
N GLY A 397 -6.38 -7.66 4.93
CA GLY A 397 -6.94 -7.51 3.58
C GLY A 397 -6.62 -6.16 2.91
N THR A 398 -5.84 -5.28 3.57
CA THR A 398 -5.26 -4.07 2.98
C THR A 398 -3.74 -4.18 2.92
N ASN A 399 -3.09 -3.30 2.17
CA ASN A 399 -1.65 -3.03 2.25
C ASN A 399 -1.42 -1.58 1.81
N VAL A 400 -1.09 -0.74 2.78
CA VAL A 400 -0.77 0.67 2.59
C VAL A 400 0.50 1.04 3.37
N ASN A 401 1.48 0.15 3.37
CA ASN A 401 2.74 0.23 4.12
C ASN A 401 2.54 0.20 5.65
N ASP A 402 3.47 0.80 6.41
CA ASP A 402 3.59 0.67 7.86
C ASP A 402 3.33 1.99 8.58
N VAL A 403 2.98 1.89 9.86
CA VAL A 403 2.95 3.03 10.78
C VAL A 403 3.71 2.72 12.06
N ALA A 404 4.59 3.62 12.46
CA ALA A 404 5.27 3.63 13.74
C ALA A 404 4.78 4.79 14.61
N VAL A 405 4.53 4.54 15.88
CA VAL A 405 4.05 5.53 16.84
C VAL A 405 4.87 5.46 18.12
N ALA A 406 5.36 6.61 18.55
CA ALA A 406 6.00 6.76 19.85
C ALA A 406 5.09 7.58 20.78
N LEU A 407 4.68 6.99 21.89
CA LEU A 407 3.81 7.59 22.90
C LEU A 407 4.60 8.00 24.13
N ILE A 408 4.31 9.18 24.67
CA ILE A 408 4.83 9.67 25.96
C ILE A 408 3.62 9.95 26.84
N GLY A 409 3.50 9.22 27.94
CA GLY A 409 2.48 9.42 28.95
C GLY A 409 2.79 10.62 29.86
N GLU A 410 1.78 11.14 30.52
CA GLU A 410 1.98 12.14 31.56
C GLU A 410 2.88 11.59 32.66
N LYS A 411 3.72 12.46 33.22
CA LYS A 411 4.45 12.13 34.43
C LYS A 411 3.44 11.95 35.55
N HIS A 412 3.34 10.77 36.15
CA HIS A 412 2.64 10.64 37.42
C HIS A 412 3.33 11.60 38.41
N ARG A 413 2.58 12.61 38.89
CA ARG A 413 3.01 13.34 40.09
C ARG A 413 3.04 12.31 41.23
N LEU A 414 4.23 11.94 41.68
CA LEU A 414 4.42 11.23 42.94
C LEU A 414 3.87 12.08 44.07
#